data_469b5a5b18278f30016fd0ed7a27e671
#
_entry.id   469b5a5b18278f30016fd0ed7a27e671
#
_cell.length_a   1.000
_cell.length_b   1.000
_cell.length_c   1.000
_cell.angle_alpha   90.00
_cell.angle_beta   90.00
_cell.angle_gamma   90.00
#
_symmetry.space_group_name_H-M   'P 1'
#
loop_
_entity.id
_entity.type
_entity.pdbx_description
1 polymer ?
#
loop_
_entity_poly.entity_id
_entity_poly.type
_entity_poly.pdbx_seq_one_letter_code
_entity_poly.pdbx_strand_id
1 'polypeptide(L)'
;GLREPWVGGMPKGAKEWSPEKDRWELYNLNEDWSQANDLAAQMPEKVAEMKDLFLLESTRNKNLPIGGGLWSTAIAHPEDAPRSSATEWTFEGAMTGMSESAAPKLGIVDTVVSMQVDVPANANGVLYALGGFSGGLTLYVKDGILNYEYNLFEVFRTKIQSKGKLPSGNVRIEVESKLAAKVGGPMDITLKANGNVVGQGQVPTAISLHFTTNESLDFGSDTGSPVSLAYFDQAPFPFNGAIGATKVVYPTK
;
A
#
# COMPACT_ATOMS: atom_id res chain seq x y z
N GLY A 1 -13.46 20.63 -11.99
CA GLY A 1 -13.35 19.53 -11.03
C GLY A 1 -14.64 19.27 -10.27
N LEU A 2 -14.71 18.15 -9.56
CA LEU A 2 -15.86 17.84 -8.70
C LEU A 2 -15.91 18.84 -7.55
N ARG A 3 -17.01 19.59 -7.45
CA ARG A 3 -17.18 20.69 -6.48
C ARG A 3 -17.50 20.22 -5.05
N GLU A 4 -17.99 19.00 -4.93
CA GLU A 4 -18.30 18.44 -3.61
C GLU A 4 -17.01 17.92 -2.98
N PRO A 5 -16.69 18.32 -1.74
CA PRO A 5 -15.53 17.79 -1.06
C PRO A 5 -15.66 16.28 -0.91
N TRP A 6 -14.60 15.57 -1.25
CA TRP A 6 -14.52 14.14 -1.04
C TRP A 6 -14.41 13.86 0.46
N VAL A 7 -15.52 13.59 1.09
CA VAL A 7 -15.58 13.19 2.51
C VAL A 7 -16.28 11.84 2.59
N GLY A 8 -15.49 10.77 2.62
CA GLY A 8 -15.99 9.43 2.93
C GLY A 8 -16.84 8.73 1.87
N GLY A 9 -16.79 9.16 0.61
CA GLY A 9 -17.52 8.50 -0.47
C GLY A 9 -17.37 9.18 -1.82
N MET A 10 -17.87 8.52 -2.87
CA MET A 10 -17.87 9.08 -4.21
C MET A 10 -18.88 10.23 -4.28
N PRO A 11 -18.51 11.43 -4.77
CA PRO A 11 -19.45 12.54 -4.96
C PRO A 11 -20.63 12.14 -5.85
N LYS A 12 -21.81 12.68 -5.56
CA LYS A 12 -22.98 12.50 -6.44
C LYS A 12 -22.64 12.99 -7.85
N GLY A 13 -23.00 12.23 -8.86
CA GLY A 13 -22.70 12.56 -10.25
C GLY A 13 -21.28 12.22 -10.73
N ALA A 14 -20.43 11.65 -9.89
CA ALA A 14 -19.08 11.25 -10.32
C ALA A 14 -19.09 10.21 -11.45
N LYS A 15 -20.11 9.35 -11.51
CA LYS A 15 -20.30 8.38 -12.61
C LYS A 15 -20.68 9.01 -13.94
N GLU A 16 -21.30 10.19 -13.89
CA GLU A 16 -21.83 10.91 -15.04
C GLU A 16 -20.92 12.09 -15.42
N TRP A 17 -19.82 12.26 -14.67
CA TRP A 17 -18.88 13.33 -14.92
C TRP A 17 -18.12 13.14 -16.23
N SER A 18 -17.99 14.21 -16.98
CA SER A 18 -17.12 14.30 -18.15
C SER A 18 -16.49 15.69 -18.22
N PRO A 19 -15.27 15.82 -18.79
CA PRO A 19 -14.60 17.12 -18.91
C PRO A 19 -15.41 18.16 -19.70
N GLU A 20 -16.24 17.73 -20.67
CA GLU A 20 -17.06 18.62 -21.49
C GLU A 20 -18.19 19.26 -20.71
N LYS A 21 -18.69 18.58 -19.68
CA LYS A 21 -19.77 19.06 -18.80
C LYS A 21 -19.25 19.82 -17.59
N ASP A 22 -17.95 19.85 -17.39
CA ASP A 22 -17.36 20.51 -16.22
C ASP A 22 -17.37 22.03 -16.38
N ARG A 23 -17.53 22.73 -15.26
CA ARG A 23 -17.41 24.18 -15.24
C ARG A 23 -15.94 24.55 -15.08
N TRP A 24 -15.43 25.28 -16.07
CA TRP A 24 -14.09 25.83 -16.05
C TRP A 24 -14.09 27.20 -15.40
N GLU A 25 -13.17 27.46 -14.53
CA GLU A 25 -12.94 28.72 -13.85
C GLU A 25 -11.57 29.27 -14.27
N LEU A 26 -11.44 30.60 -14.37
CA LEU A 26 -10.22 31.27 -14.79
C LEU A 26 -9.80 32.30 -13.74
N TYR A 27 -8.54 32.27 -13.33
CA TYR A 27 -8.00 33.18 -12.32
C TYR A 27 -6.69 33.79 -12.77
N ASN A 28 -6.48 35.10 -12.48
CA ASN A 28 -5.19 35.75 -12.66
C ASN A 28 -4.40 35.64 -11.34
N LEU A 29 -3.55 34.63 -11.22
CA LEU A 29 -2.81 34.35 -9.98
C LEU A 29 -1.81 35.44 -9.58
N ASN A 30 -1.45 36.35 -10.49
CA ASN A 30 -0.58 37.51 -10.15
C ASN A 30 -1.31 38.57 -9.33
N GLU A 31 -2.63 38.65 -9.47
CA GLU A 31 -3.47 39.67 -8.81
C GLU A 31 -4.43 39.04 -7.80
N ASP A 32 -4.79 37.78 -8.02
CA ASP A 32 -5.76 37.02 -7.22
C ASP A 32 -5.21 35.62 -6.90
N TRP A 33 -4.19 35.54 -6.07
CA TRP A 33 -3.59 34.29 -5.65
C TRP A 33 -4.55 33.38 -4.86
N SER A 34 -5.58 33.97 -4.24
CA SER A 34 -6.61 33.26 -3.46
C SER A 34 -7.73 32.67 -4.33
N GLN A 35 -7.72 32.96 -5.65
CA GLN A 35 -8.75 32.50 -6.59
C GLN A 35 -10.18 32.92 -6.18
N ALA A 36 -10.34 34.12 -5.68
CA ALA A 36 -11.61 34.67 -5.22
C ALA A 36 -12.49 35.19 -6.38
N ASN A 37 -11.86 35.63 -7.50
CA ASN A 37 -12.54 36.30 -8.59
C ASN A 37 -12.43 35.47 -9.88
N ASP A 38 -13.47 34.70 -10.21
CA ASP A 38 -13.56 33.91 -11.45
C ASP A 38 -13.75 34.84 -12.67
N LEU A 39 -12.78 34.86 -13.56
CA LEU A 39 -12.77 35.65 -14.81
C LEU A 39 -13.32 34.88 -16.01
N ALA A 40 -13.77 33.65 -15.87
CA ALA A 40 -14.15 32.78 -16.99
C ALA A 40 -15.26 33.41 -17.87
N ALA A 41 -16.26 34.03 -17.24
CA ALA A 41 -17.34 34.72 -17.97
C ALA A 41 -16.90 35.99 -18.69
N GLN A 42 -15.84 36.66 -18.19
CA GLN A 42 -15.32 37.90 -18.77
C GLN A 42 -14.30 37.65 -19.89
N MET A 43 -13.63 36.48 -19.85
CA MET A 43 -12.55 36.11 -20.76
C MET A 43 -12.76 34.72 -21.38
N PRO A 44 -13.87 34.48 -22.10
CA PRO A 44 -14.19 33.14 -22.62
C PRO A 44 -13.15 32.64 -23.65
N GLU A 45 -12.53 33.52 -24.41
CA GLU A 45 -11.47 33.18 -25.37
C GLU A 45 -10.22 32.66 -24.63
N LYS A 46 -9.88 33.27 -23.51
CA LYS A 46 -8.76 32.82 -22.69
C LYS A 46 -9.02 31.45 -22.04
N VAL A 47 -10.26 31.20 -21.64
CA VAL A 47 -10.68 29.86 -21.16
C VAL A 47 -10.50 28.84 -22.28
N ALA A 48 -10.91 29.13 -23.50
CA ALA A 48 -10.74 28.21 -24.64
C ALA A 48 -9.25 27.94 -24.91
N GLU A 49 -8.43 29.00 -25.01
CA GLU A 49 -6.97 28.87 -25.17
C GLU A 49 -6.35 27.97 -24.10
N MET A 50 -6.69 28.20 -22.84
CA MET A 50 -6.14 27.42 -21.72
C MET A 50 -6.62 25.95 -21.72
N LYS A 51 -7.83 25.68 -22.18
CA LYS A 51 -8.33 24.31 -22.37
C LYS A 51 -7.55 23.58 -23.46
N ASP A 52 -7.29 24.24 -24.59
CA ASP A 52 -6.50 23.65 -25.68
C ASP A 52 -5.07 23.37 -25.23
N LEU A 53 -4.46 24.31 -24.49
CA LEU A 53 -3.14 24.12 -23.90
C LEU A 53 -3.12 22.96 -22.89
N PHE A 54 -4.14 22.86 -22.04
CA PHE A 54 -4.27 21.76 -21.08
C PHE A 54 -4.35 20.39 -21.80
N LEU A 55 -5.12 20.28 -22.87
CA LEU A 55 -5.22 19.05 -23.65
C LEU A 55 -3.90 18.71 -24.34
N LEU A 56 -3.21 19.71 -24.89
CA LEU A 56 -1.89 19.55 -25.49
C LEU A 56 -0.87 19.01 -24.49
N GLU A 57 -0.78 19.66 -23.33
CA GLU A 57 0.16 19.23 -22.27
C GLU A 57 -0.22 17.87 -21.67
N SER A 58 -1.52 17.59 -21.52
CA SER A 58 -2.00 16.26 -21.06
C SER A 58 -1.61 15.15 -22.05
N THR A 59 -1.67 15.43 -23.35
CA THR A 59 -1.23 14.51 -24.40
C THR A 59 0.28 14.26 -24.32
N ARG A 60 1.08 15.34 -24.23
CA ARG A 60 2.55 15.25 -24.11
C ARG A 60 2.99 14.47 -22.89
N ASN A 61 2.31 14.65 -21.76
CA ASN A 61 2.62 14.02 -20.50
C ASN A 61 1.88 12.68 -20.27
N LYS A 62 1.16 12.18 -21.29
CA LYS A 62 0.42 10.90 -21.23
C LYS A 62 -0.62 10.85 -20.11
N ASN A 63 -1.27 11.98 -19.81
CA ASN A 63 -2.32 12.08 -18.79
C ASN A 63 -3.73 11.82 -19.35
N LEU A 64 -3.85 11.38 -20.58
CA LEU A 64 -5.12 11.00 -21.18
C LEU A 64 -5.36 9.49 -21.06
N PRO A 65 -6.64 9.03 -20.92
CA PRO A 65 -7.86 9.85 -20.82
C PRO A 65 -7.97 10.58 -19.48
N ILE A 66 -8.55 11.79 -19.49
CA ILE A 66 -8.85 12.56 -18.29
C ILE A 66 -10.16 12.05 -17.71
N GLY A 67 -10.12 11.66 -16.45
CA GLY A 67 -11.29 11.15 -15.74
C GLY A 67 -10.94 10.96 -14.27
N GLY A 68 -11.86 10.43 -13.49
CA GLY A 68 -11.64 10.16 -12.06
C GLY A 68 -10.63 9.05 -11.77
N GLY A 69 -9.79 8.68 -12.75
CA GLY A 69 -8.77 7.65 -12.63
C GLY A 69 -9.35 6.25 -12.42
N LEU A 70 -8.51 5.36 -11.89
CA LEU A 70 -8.85 3.96 -11.66
C LEU A 70 -10.12 3.78 -10.80
N TRP A 71 -10.32 4.64 -9.82
CA TRP A 71 -11.48 4.57 -8.92
C TRP A 71 -12.81 4.88 -9.63
N SER A 72 -12.86 5.89 -10.50
CA SER A 72 -14.09 6.18 -11.24
C SER A 72 -14.41 5.05 -12.22
N THR A 73 -13.40 4.48 -12.88
CA THR A 73 -13.57 3.33 -13.77
C THR A 73 -14.03 2.10 -13.00
N ALA A 74 -13.41 1.79 -11.87
CA ALA A 74 -13.75 0.64 -11.05
C ALA A 74 -15.17 0.70 -10.46
N ILE A 75 -15.70 1.91 -10.25
CA ILE A 75 -17.06 2.13 -9.69
C ILE A 75 -18.10 2.26 -10.79
N ALA A 76 -17.79 2.98 -11.87
CA ALA A 76 -18.71 3.18 -13.00
C ALA A 76 -18.83 1.92 -13.87
N HIS A 77 -17.72 1.22 -14.07
CA HIS A 77 -17.59 0.02 -14.88
C HIS A 77 -16.87 -1.08 -14.11
N PRO A 78 -17.51 -1.65 -13.08
CA PRO A 78 -16.87 -2.69 -12.25
C PRO A 78 -16.50 -3.95 -13.04
N GLU A 79 -17.11 -4.18 -14.18
CA GLU A 79 -16.78 -5.24 -15.13
C GLU A 79 -15.41 -5.04 -15.80
N ASP A 80 -15.03 -3.78 -16.05
CA ASP A 80 -13.78 -3.39 -16.70
C ASP A 80 -12.63 -3.14 -15.68
N ALA A 81 -12.97 -3.11 -14.39
CA ALA A 81 -11.96 -2.93 -13.35
C ALA A 81 -10.96 -4.09 -13.36
N PRO A 82 -9.65 -3.83 -13.36
CA PRO A 82 -8.67 -4.89 -13.29
C PRO A 82 -8.84 -5.66 -11.97
N ARG A 83 -9.35 -6.88 -12.08
CA ARG A 83 -9.53 -7.80 -10.96
C ARG A 83 -8.49 -8.90 -11.08
N SER A 84 -7.55 -8.92 -10.17
CA SER A 84 -6.70 -10.09 -10.03
C SER A 84 -7.52 -11.23 -9.46
N SER A 85 -7.64 -12.32 -10.20
CA SER A 85 -8.16 -13.59 -9.68
C SER A 85 -7.06 -14.42 -9.02
N ALA A 86 -5.84 -13.91 -8.97
CA ALA A 86 -4.72 -14.60 -8.36
C ALA A 86 -4.98 -14.80 -6.87
N THR A 87 -4.78 -16.04 -6.43
CA THR A 87 -4.82 -16.44 -5.02
C THR A 87 -3.45 -16.89 -4.53
N GLU A 88 -2.46 -16.84 -5.40
CA GLU A 88 -1.10 -17.26 -5.15
C GLU A 88 -0.11 -16.36 -5.91
N TRP A 89 0.98 -15.99 -5.26
CA TRP A 89 2.11 -15.24 -5.81
C TRP A 89 3.41 -15.91 -5.41
N THR A 90 4.38 -15.89 -6.30
CA THR A 90 5.75 -16.33 -6.02
C THR A 90 6.71 -15.22 -6.41
N PHE A 91 7.62 -14.89 -5.51
CA PHE A 91 8.67 -13.91 -5.69
C PHE A 91 10.03 -14.57 -5.47
N GLU A 92 11.03 -14.22 -6.27
CA GLU A 92 12.35 -14.79 -6.18
C GLU A 92 13.34 -13.74 -5.64
N GLY A 93 13.87 -14.01 -4.46
CA GLY A 93 14.86 -13.15 -3.82
C GLY A 93 14.32 -11.82 -3.27
N ALA A 94 15.23 -10.89 -3.05
CA ALA A 94 14.92 -9.54 -2.63
C ALA A 94 14.37 -8.71 -3.81
N MET A 95 13.38 -7.87 -3.53
CA MET A 95 12.80 -6.94 -4.51
C MET A 95 12.24 -5.70 -3.81
N THR A 96 12.13 -4.60 -4.51
CA THR A 96 11.59 -3.35 -3.98
C THR A 96 10.66 -2.67 -4.97
N GLY A 97 9.79 -1.81 -4.46
CA GLY A 97 9.01 -0.89 -5.28
C GLY A 97 7.75 -1.49 -5.93
N MET A 98 7.24 -2.64 -5.44
CA MET A 98 5.94 -3.12 -5.92
C MET A 98 4.83 -2.28 -5.30
N SER A 99 4.08 -1.55 -6.13
CA SER A 99 2.93 -0.77 -5.67
C SER A 99 1.96 -1.62 -4.86
N GLU A 100 1.45 -1.09 -3.73
CA GLU A 100 0.47 -1.80 -2.89
C GLU A 100 -0.76 -2.25 -3.70
N SER A 101 -1.19 -1.48 -4.69
CA SER A 101 -2.33 -1.83 -5.55
C SER A 101 -2.09 -3.09 -6.41
N ALA A 102 -0.83 -3.42 -6.70
CA ALA A 102 -0.43 -4.61 -7.45
C ALA A 102 0.00 -5.78 -6.53
N ALA A 103 0.24 -5.49 -5.26
CA ALA A 103 0.71 -6.45 -4.27
C ALA A 103 -0.42 -7.38 -3.77
N PRO A 104 -0.07 -8.55 -3.22
CA PRO A 104 -1.01 -9.35 -2.44
C PRO A 104 -1.59 -8.52 -1.29
N LYS A 105 -2.87 -8.75 -0.95
CA LYS A 105 -3.59 -8.02 0.11
C LYS A 105 -3.16 -8.44 1.52
N LEU A 106 -1.87 -8.25 1.83
CA LEU A 106 -1.32 -8.56 3.15
C LEU A 106 -1.98 -7.67 4.21
N GLY A 107 -2.31 -8.27 5.36
CA GLY A 107 -2.93 -7.54 6.47
C GLY A 107 -4.40 -7.14 6.26
N ILE A 108 -5.02 -7.55 5.15
CA ILE A 108 -6.41 -7.21 4.79
C ILE A 108 -7.30 -8.46 4.78
N VAL A 109 -6.77 -9.57 4.27
CA VAL A 109 -7.47 -10.86 4.13
C VAL A 109 -6.64 -11.97 4.77
N ASP A 110 -7.22 -13.17 4.84
CA ASP A 110 -6.47 -14.35 5.26
C ASP A 110 -5.31 -14.61 4.31
N THR A 111 -4.09 -14.72 4.85
CA THR A 111 -2.89 -14.96 4.05
C THR A 111 -1.93 -15.91 4.73
N VAL A 112 -1.19 -16.66 3.94
CA VAL A 112 0.02 -17.38 4.36
C VAL A 112 1.18 -16.87 3.52
N VAL A 113 2.15 -16.27 4.18
CA VAL A 113 3.43 -15.88 3.57
C VAL A 113 4.47 -16.90 4.00
N SER A 114 5.11 -17.58 3.04
CA SER A 114 6.19 -18.55 3.30
C SER A 114 7.46 -18.09 2.60
N MET A 115 8.56 -17.99 3.33
CA MET A 115 9.85 -17.51 2.83
C MET A 115 10.96 -18.50 3.12
N GLN A 116 11.83 -18.75 2.15
CA GLN A 116 13.12 -19.41 2.40
C GLN A 116 14.16 -18.33 2.68
N VAL A 117 14.80 -18.41 3.83
CA VAL A 117 15.74 -17.38 4.30
C VAL A 117 17.02 -18.03 4.79
N ASP A 118 18.17 -17.57 4.32
CA ASP A 118 19.44 -17.92 4.93
C ASP A 118 19.76 -16.92 6.06
N VAL A 119 19.60 -17.40 7.30
CA VAL A 119 19.65 -16.60 8.53
C VAL A 119 21.07 -16.63 9.09
N PRO A 120 21.84 -15.51 9.06
CA PRO A 120 23.15 -15.47 9.69
C PRO A 120 23.06 -15.49 11.23
N ALA A 121 24.14 -15.83 11.89
CA ALA A 121 24.21 -15.89 13.37
C ALA A 121 23.88 -14.54 14.05
N ASN A 122 24.18 -13.43 13.37
CA ASN A 122 23.88 -12.05 13.76
C ASN A 122 22.74 -11.44 12.96
N ALA A 123 21.70 -12.22 12.66
CA ALA A 123 20.60 -11.83 11.80
C ALA A 123 19.95 -10.51 12.23
N ASN A 124 19.86 -9.58 11.30
CA ASN A 124 19.21 -8.28 11.42
C ASN A 124 18.67 -7.85 10.05
N GLY A 125 17.59 -7.08 10.03
CA GLY A 125 17.03 -6.47 8.83
C GLY A 125 15.64 -6.93 8.49
N VAL A 126 15.04 -6.24 7.52
CA VAL A 126 13.67 -6.45 7.06
C VAL A 126 13.61 -7.65 6.13
N LEU A 127 12.67 -8.56 6.38
CA LEU A 127 12.35 -9.67 5.50
C LEU A 127 11.31 -9.25 4.45
N TYR A 128 10.25 -8.56 4.89
CA TYR A 128 9.36 -7.83 4.01
C TYR A 128 8.71 -6.65 4.72
N ALA A 129 8.33 -5.63 3.96
CA ALA A 129 7.54 -4.51 4.40
C ALA A 129 6.50 -4.15 3.34
N LEU A 130 5.31 -3.74 3.75
CA LEU A 130 4.26 -3.19 2.92
C LEU A 130 3.76 -1.91 3.56
N GLY A 131 3.75 -0.80 2.81
CA GLY A 131 3.38 0.50 3.33
C GLY A 131 4.56 1.22 3.96
N GLY A 132 4.29 2.13 4.91
CA GLY A 132 5.32 2.98 5.49
C GLY A 132 4.95 3.53 6.87
N PHE A 133 5.56 4.66 7.22
CA PHE A 133 5.37 5.28 8.53
C PHE A 133 3.91 5.62 8.84
N SER A 134 3.18 6.12 7.85
CA SER A 134 1.76 6.51 8.00
C SER A 134 0.79 5.32 8.07
N GLY A 135 1.24 4.13 7.75
CA GLY A 135 0.45 2.90 7.82
C GLY A 135 1.12 1.78 7.02
N GLY A 136 1.15 0.57 7.60
CA GLY A 136 1.80 -0.57 6.96
C GLY A 136 1.97 -1.76 7.88
N LEU A 137 2.62 -2.78 7.36
CA LEU A 137 3.06 -3.94 8.12
C LEU A 137 4.47 -4.36 7.71
N THR A 138 5.22 -4.93 8.64
CA THR A 138 6.58 -5.40 8.38
C THR A 138 6.91 -6.66 9.14
N LEU A 139 7.68 -7.53 8.52
CA LEU A 139 8.35 -8.67 9.15
C LEU A 139 9.85 -8.40 9.11
N TYR A 140 10.48 -8.36 10.26
CA TYR A 140 11.91 -8.09 10.36
C TYR A 140 12.57 -8.90 11.45
N VAL A 141 13.88 -9.06 11.35
CA VAL A 141 14.72 -9.64 12.41
C VAL A 141 15.50 -8.51 13.08
N LYS A 142 15.50 -8.48 14.41
CA LYS A 142 16.34 -7.60 15.20
C LYS A 142 17.00 -8.38 16.31
N ASP A 143 18.33 -8.37 16.33
CA ASP A 143 19.16 -9.13 17.26
C ASP A 143 18.83 -10.64 17.29
N GLY A 144 18.48 -11.17 16.12
CA GLY A 144 18.08 -12.56 15.92
C GLY A 144 16.60 -12.86 16.25
N ILE A 145 15.86 -11.93 16.84
CA ILE A 145 14.44 -12.09 17.17
C ILE A 145 13.58 -11.72 15.96
N LEU A 146 12.68 -12.60 15.57
CA LEU A 146 11.70 -12.33 14.51
C LEU A 146 10.59 -11.44 15.06
N ASN A 147 10.27 -10.38 14.34
CA ASN A 147 9.26 -9.40 14.70
C ASN A 147 8.28 -9.22 13.54
N TYR A 148 7.01 -9.27 13.84
CA TYR A 148 5.93 -8.79 12.97
C TYR A 148 5.36 -7.54 13.61
N GLU A 149 5.24 -6.45 12.83
CA GLU A 149 4.64 -5.21 13.30
C GLU A 149 3.57 -4.75 12.33
N TYR A 150 2.42 -4.40 12.87
CA TYR A 150 1.26 -3.88 12.15
C TYR A 150 0.99 -2.45 12.62
N ASN A 151 1.16 -1.49 11.73
CA ASN A 151 0.94 -0.07 11.97
C ASN A 151 -0.39 0.35 11.34
N LEU A 152 -1.42 0.50 12.16
CA LEU A 152 -2.72 1.01 11.72
C LEU A 152 -2.73 2.55 11.82
N PHE A 153 -2.23 3.22 10.76
CA PHE A 153 -2.26 4.69 10.61
C PHE A 153 -1.72 5.46 11.82
N GLU A 154 -0.67 4.96 12.46
CA GLU A 154 -0.08 5.51 13.69
C GLU A 154 -1.02 5.56 14.90
N VAL A 155 -2.29 5.20 14.72
CA VAL A 155 -3.29 5.14 15.81
C VAL A 155 -3.02 3.94 16.71
N PHE A 156 -2.72 2.78 16.11
CA PHE A 156 -2.35 1.56 16.84
C PHE A 156 -1.17 0.89 16.16
N ARG A 157 -0.19 0.49 16.98
CA ARG A 157 0.92 -0.37 16.55
C ARG A 157 0.85 -1.67 17.33
N THR A 158 0.72 -2.78 16.61
CA THR A 158 0.72 -4.12 17.20
C THR A 158 2.00 -4.81 16.84
N LYS A 159 2.74 -5.26 17.83
CA LYS A 159 4.00 -5.98 17.66
C LYS A 159 3.88 -7.40 18.21
N ILE A 160 4.27 -8.37 17.38
CA ILE A 160 4.30 -9.79 17.72
C ILE A 160 5.71 -10.30 17.48
N GLN A 161 6.28 -10.99 18.48
CA GLN A 161 7.68 -11.40 18.46
C GLN A 161 7.83 -12.91 18.65
N SER A 162 8.90 -13.47 18.10
CA SER A 162 9.31 -14.81 18.44
C SER A 162 9.79 -14.87 19.91
N LYS A 163 9.53 -16.01 20.57
CA LYS A 163 9.95 -16.24 21.97
C LYS A 163 11.46 -16.37 22.14
N GLY A 164 12.19 -16.54 21.05
CA GLY A 164 13.63 -16.67 21.04
C GLY A 164 14.22 -16.32 19.69
N LYS A 165 15.54 -16.39 19.58
CA LYS A 165 16.25 -16.14 18.32
C LYS A 165 15.89 -17.19 17.28
N LEU A 166 15.87 -16.77 16.01
CA LEU A 166 15.79 -17.69 14.89
C LEU A 166 17.02 -18.61 14.86
N PRO A 167 16.87 -19.86 14.40
CA PRO A 167 18.02 -20.70 14.11
C PRO A 167 18.81 -20.12 12.94
N SER A 168 20.13 -20.31 12.93
CA SER A 168 20.99 -19.90 11.82
C SER A 168 20.93 -20.91 10.68
N GLY A 169 21.28 -20.46 9.46
CA GLY A 169 21.28 -21.24 8.24
C GLY A 169 19.96 -21.16 7.48
N ASN A 170 19.66 -22.15 6.66
CA ASN A 170 18.44 -22.16 5.85
C ASN A 170 17.20 -22.41 6.73
N VAL A 171 16.34 -21.39 6.81
CA VAL A 171 15.13 -21.39 7.64
C VAL A 171 13.92 -21.08 6.79
N ARG A 172 12.89 -21.90 6.88
CA ARG A 172 11.57 -21.57 6.35
C ARG A 172 10.81 -20.75 7.40
N ILE A 173 10.54 -19.51 7.07
CA ILE A 173 9.73 -18.60 7.88
C ILE A 173 8.33 -18.55 7.28
N GLU A 174 7.30 -18.65 8.14
CA GLU A 174 5.92 -18.54 7.72
C GLU A 174 5.18 -17.55 8.62
N VAL A 175 4.36 -16.70 8.00
CA VAL A 175 3.43 -15.80 8.67
C VAL A 175 2.03 -16.15 8.23
N GLU A 176 1.21 -16.64 9.16
CA GLU A 176 -0.20 -16.90 8.93
C GLU A 176 -1.00 -15.73 9.51
N SER A 177 -1.82 -15.11 8.68
CA SER A 177 -2.75 -14.05 9.07
C SER A 177 -4.17 -14.54 8.85
N LYS A 178 -5.00 -14.49 9.87
CA LYS A 178 -6.37 -15.00 9.83
C LYS A 178 -7.34 -14.00 10.46
N LEU A 179 -8.30 -13.52 9.67
CA LEU A 179 -9.38 -12.68 10.17
C LEU A 179 -10.30 -13.48 11.10
N ALA A 180 -10.52 -12.96 12.30
CA ALA A 180 -11.40 -13.60 13.27
C ALA A 180 -12.89 -13.54 12.86
N ALA A 181 -13.28 -12.55 12.05
CA ALA A 181 -14.66 -12.37 11.59
C ALA A 181 -14.74 -11.82 10.16
N LYS A 182 -14.69 -10.50 10.00
CA LYS A 182 -14.85 -9.79 8.71
C LYS A 182 -13.68 -8.86 8.45
N VAL A 183 -13.54 -8.44 7.21
CA VAL A 183 -12.57 -7.40 6.83
C VAL A 183 -12.73 -6.18 7.74
N GLY A 184 -11.61 -5.65 8.22
CA GLY A 184 -11.58 -4.56 9.21
C GLY A 184 -11.74 -5.01 10.67
N GLY A 185 -11.94 -6.31 10.92
CA GLY A 185 -12.01 -6.89 12.25
C GLY A 185 -10.65 -7.30 12.81
N PRO A 186 -10.63 -7.99 13.98
CA PRO A 186 -9.40 -8.54 14.54
C PRO A 186 -8.77 -9.57 13.62
N MET A 187 -7.43 -9.63 13.61
CA MET A 187 -6.65 -10.56 12.80
C MET A 187 -5.64 -11.30 13.66
N ASP A 188 -5.74 -12.60 13.70
CA ASP A 188 -4.77 -13.46 14.39
C ASP A 188 -3.54 -13.64 13.52
N ILE A 189 -2.36 -13.52 14.13
CA ILE A 189 -1.07 -13.67 13.48
C ILE A 189 -0.31 -14.82 14.16
N THR A 190 0.18 -15.75 13.36
CA THR A 190 1.05 -16.85 13.81
C THR A 190 2.37 -16.79 13.05
N LEU A 191 3.47 -16.71 13.77
CA LEU A 191 4.83 -16.75 13.26
C LEU A 191 5.38 -18.16 13.42
N LYS A 192 5.93 -18.74 12.35
CA LYS A 192 6.57 -20.07 12.38
C LYS A 192 7.98 -20.01 11.81
N ALA A 193 8.85 -20.84 12.35
CA ALA A 193 10.18 -21.13 11.83
C ALA A 193 10.33 -22.64 11.70
N ASN A 194 10.64 -23.14 10.51
CA ASN A 194 10.74 -24.57 10.20
C ASN A 194 9.51 -25.38 10.67
N GLY A 195 8.31 -24.82 10.48
CA GLY A 195 7.05 -25.43 10.86
C GLY A 195 6.66 -25.29 12.35
N ASN A 196 7.58 -24.88 13.21
CA ASN A 196 7.30 -24.67 14.63
C ASN A 196 6.77 -23.26 14.90
N VAL A 197 5.72 -23.13 15.69
CA VAL A 197 5.20 -21.84 16.13
C VAL A 197 6.21 -21.18 17.07
N VAL A 198 6.73 -20.03 16.66
CA VAL A 198 7.70 -19.24 17.43
C VAL A 198 7.09 -17.96 18.05
N GLY A 199 5.96 -17.49 17.54
CA GLY A 199 5.26 -16.32 18.08
C GLY A 199 3.80 -16.30 17.65
N GLN A 200 2.94 -15.73 18.47
CA GLN A 200 1.51 -15.55 18.16
C GLN A 200 0.98 -14.28 18.80
N GLY A 201 0.00 -13.68 18.21
CA GLY A 201 -0.71 -12.53 18.74
C GLY A 201 -1.89 -12.13 17.86
N GLN A 202 -2.56 -11.05 18.24
CA GLN A 202 -3.71 -10.55 17.51
C GLN A 202 -3.55 -9.05 17.22
N VAL A 203 -3.78 -8.67 15.99
CA VAL A 203 -4.02 -7.27 15.59
C VAL A 203 -5.48 -6.97 15.93
N PRO A 204 -5.76 -6.00 16.82
CA PRO A 204 -7.14 -5.76 17.28
C PRO A 204 -8.08 -5.29 16.17
N THR A 205 -7.55 -4.56 15.19
CA THR A 205 -8.30 -4.03 14.06
C THR A 205 -7.39 -4.05 12.83
N ALA A 206 -7.77 -4.84 11.83
CA ALA A 206 -7.10 -4.85 10.54
C ALA A 206 -7.64 -3.75 9.63
N ILE A 207 -6.85 -3.32 8.66
CA ILE A 207 -7.31 -2.37 7.64
C ILE A 207 -8.32 -3.02 6.70
N SER A 208 -9.21 -2.19 6.12
CA SER A 208 -10.25 -2.68 5.21
C SER A 208 -9.91 -2.52 3.72
N LEU A 209 -8.96 -1.63 3.39
CA LEU A 209 -8.59 -1.30 2.01
C LEU A 209 -7.08 -1.32 1.82
N HIS A 210 -6.43 -0.16 1.79
CA HIS A 210 -5.00 0.03 1.58
C HIS A 210 -4.39 0.79 2.75
N PHE A 211 -3.12 0.52 3.05
CA PHE A 211 -2.35 1.28 4.03
C PHE A 211 -1.95 2.64 3.47
N THR A 212 -1.62 2.68 2.17
CA THR A 212 -1.06 3.86 1.52
C THR A 212 -1.33 3.81 0.01
N THR A 213 -1.12 4.91 -0.68
CA THR A 213 -1.23 5.01 -2.14
C THR A 213 0.11 5.24 -2.83
N ASN A 214 1.17 5.47 -2.07
CA ASN A 214 2.48 5.90 -2.56
C ASN A 214 3.67 5.08 -2.04
N GLU A 215 3.44 4.16 -1.11
CA GLU A 215 4.45 3.23 -0.63
C GLU A 215 4.33 1.86 -1.32
N SER A 216 5.26 0.97 -1.08
CA SER A 216 5.40 -0.30 -1.79
C SER A 216 5.40 -1.52 -0.89
N LEU A 217 5.30 -2.70 -1.53
CA LEU A 217 5.73 -3.97 -0.97
C LEU A 217 7.18 -4.20 -1.37
N ASP A 218 8.01 -4.45 -0.37
CA ASP A 218 9.43 -4.73 -0.51
C ASP A 218 9.79 -6.04 0.18
N PHE A 219 10.75 -6.78 -0.37
CA PHE A 219 11.38 -7.94 0.25
C PHE A 219 12.87 -7.67 0.45
N GLY A 220 13.37 -7.87 1.66
CA GLY A 220 14.78 -7.70 2.01
C GLY A 220 15.18 -6.32 2.50
N SER A 221 14.29 -5.36 2.46
CA SER A 221 14.46 -4.01 2.98
C SER A 221 13.10 -3.34 3.17
N ASP A 222 13.08 -2.14 3.75
CA ASP A 222 11.91 -1.28 3.86
C ASP A 222 12.28 0.07 3.22
N THR A 223 11.99 0.20 1.91
CA THR A 223 12.30 1.41 1.16
C THR A 223 11.21 2.45 1.33
N GLY A 224 11.52 3.72 1.08
CA GLY A 224 10.58 4.81 1.39
C GLY A 224 10.60 5.19 2.88
N SER A 225 9.43 5.38 3.48
CA SER A 225 9.32 5.67 4.91
C SER A 225 9.18 4.37 5.71
N PRO A 226 9.98 4.18 6.79
CA PRO A 226 9.98 2.90 7.50
C PRO A 226 8.68 2.64 8.26
N VAL A 227 8.14 1.42 8.13
CA VAL A 227 6.91 1.00 8.83
C VAL A 227 7.10 0.99 10.35
N SER A 228 8.26 0.53 10.83
CA SER A 228 8.52 0.35 12.27
C SER A 228 9.45 1.41 12.84
N LEU A 229 9.07 1.94 14.01
CA LEU A 229 9.94 2.79 14.81
C LEU A 229 11.18 2.06 15.35
N ALA A 230 11.15 0.73 15.40
CA ALA A 230 12.25 -0.07 15.95
C ALA A 230 13.53 0.00 15.10
N TYR A 231 13.43 0.33 13.81
CA TYR A 231 14.56 0.50 12.89
C TYR A 231 14.51 1.82 12.11
N PHE A 232 13.74 2.79 12.59
CA PHE A 232 13.54 4.09 11.90
C PHE A 232 14.86 4.76 11.52
N ASP A 233 15.79 4.83 12.47
CA ASP A 233 17.13 5.43 12.26
C ASP A 233 18.10 4.55 11.44
N GLN A 234 17.67 3.33 11.09
CA GLN A 234 18.47 2.36 10.33
C GLN A 234 17.89 2.08 8.93
N ALA A 235 16.79 2.77 8.57
CA ALA A 235 16.15 2.58 7.28
C ALA A 235 17.16 2.74 6.10
N PRO A 236 17.01 1.92 5.07
CA PRO A 236 15.98 0.92 4.79
C PRO A 236 16.14 -0.42 5.53
N PHE A 237 17.06 -0.51 6.48
CA PHE A 237 17.34 -1.67 7.34
C PHE A 237 17.42 -3.00 6.57
N PRO A 238 18.33 -3.11 5.61
CA PRO A 238 18.42 -4.27 4.74
C PRO A 238 18.73 -5.53 5.53
N PHE A 239 18.11 -6.66 5.15
CA PHE A 239 18.40 -7.94 5.75
C PHE A 239 19.83 -8.37 5.42
N ASN A 240 20.60 -8.73 6.45
CA ASN A 240 22.01 -9.09 6.32
C ASN A 240 22.25 -10.57 5.96
N GLY A 241 21.18 -11.35 5.73
CA GLY A 241 21.23 -12.70 5.18
C GLY A 241 20.76 -12.72 3.72
N ALA A 242 20.31 -13.89 3.24
CA ALA A 242 19.78 -14.03 1.91
C ALA A 242 18.29 -14.41 1.95
N ILE A 243 17.50 -13.81 1.05
CA ILE A 243 16.11 -14.17 0.84
C ILE A 243 16.04 -15.01 -0.43
N GLY A 244 15.47 -16.19 -0.31
CA GLY A 244 15.14 -17.06 -1.43
C GLY A 244 13.72 -16.85 -1.93
N ALA A 245 13.07 -17.94 -2.37
CA ALA A 245 11.69 -17.88 -2.81
C ALA A 245 10.72 -17.48 -1.70
N THR A 246 9.85 -16.54 -2.00
CA THR A 246 8.74 -16.13 -1.15
C THR A 246 7.42 -16.47 -1.83
N LYS A 247 6.58 -17.20 -1.16
CA LYS A 247 5.23 -17.56 -1.63
C LYS A 247 4.18 -16.91 -0.74
N VAL A 248 3.20 -16.26 -1.38
CA VAL A 248 2.01 -15.71 -0.71
C VAL A 248 0.79 -16.44 -1.23
N VAL A 249 -0.04 -16.93 -0.32
CA VAL A 249 -1.26 -17.68 -0.68
C VAL A 249 -2.45 -17.13 0.11
N TYR A 250 -3.59 -17.01 -0.56
CA TYR A 250 -4.89 -16.84 0.10
C TYR A 250 -5.47 -18.23 0.33
N PRO A 251 -5.52 -18.71 1.60
CA PRO A 251 -6.07 -20.04 1.87
C PRO A 251 -7.55 -20.10 1.47
N THR A 252 -7.91 -21.16 0.78
CA THR A 252 -9.33 -21.46 0.50
C THR A 252 -10.05 -21.75 1.82
N LYS A 253 -11.22 -21.13 1.98
CA LYS A 253 -12.09 -21.37 3.15
C LYS A 253 -12.66 -22.77 3.12
#